data_5c2c55b074d48e1378af8278c66d9a99
#
_entry.id   5c2c55b074d48e1378af8278c66d9a99
#
_cell.length_a   1.000
_cell.length_b   1.000
_cell.length_c   1.000
_cell.angle_alpha   90.00
_cell.angle_beta   90.00
_cell.angle_gamma   90.00
#
_symmetry.space_group_name_H-M   'P 1'
#
loop_
_entity.id
_entity.type
_entity.pdbx_description
1 polymer ?
#
loop_
_entity_poly.entity_id
_entity_poly.type
_entity_poly.pdbx_seq_one_letter_code
_entity_poly.pdbx_strand_id
1 'polypeptide(L)'
;MAKVDLAKRRRIMQRSMKLGHCICDPRRPCPCDVFKNDGICPCAGERPDPAPAGQVRLLQHVHNAGCASKIAPGDLESVLQRLPAVQDPAVLSGMPAGDDAGIYRISDELCLVQTVDVMTPCVDDPYTFGRICAANCLSDIYAMGGVPRTALSVLAFPSETLSIDIVYQMTRGAMDVFAQAGVALIGELAVGRADDIG
;
A
#
# COMPACT_ATOMS: atom_id res chain seq x y z
N MET A 1 -8.32 -1.09 25.07
CA MET A 1 -7.85 0.33 25.15
C MET A 1 -6.33 0.35 25.11
N ALA A 2 -5.74 0.79 24.00
CA ALA A 2 -4.31 1.07 23.95
C ALA A 2 -4.01 2.17 25.00
N LYS A 3 -3.02 1.93 25.87
CA LYS A 3 -2.63 2.91 26.90
C LYS A 3 -2.15 4.18 26.21
N VAL A 4 -2.91 5.27 26.33
CA VAL A 4 -2.53 6.58 25.83
C VAL A 4 -1.28 7.06 26.57
N ASP A 5 -0.18 7.28 25.85
CA ASP A 5 1.04 7.88 26.43
C ASP A 5 0.87 9.40 26.52
N LEU A 6 0.31 9.84 27.65
CA LEU A 6 0.06 11.27 27.93
C LEU A 6 1.34 12.13 27.90
N ALA A 7 2.49 11.56 28.25
CA ALA A 7 3.76 12.29 28.22
C ALA A 7 4.24 12.52 26.77
N LYS A 8 4.12 11.50 25.92
CA LYS A 8 4.40 11.60 24.48
C LYS A 8 3.44 12.58 23.80
N ARG A 9 2.13 12.46 24.08
CA ARG A 9 1.09 13.40 23.58
C ARG A 9 1.43 14.84 23.92
N ARG A 10 1.73 15.12 25.20
CA ARG A 10 2.07 16.46 25.67
C ARG A 10 3.29 17.05 24.96
N ARG A 11 4.37 16.27 24.81
CA ARG A 11 5.59 16.71 24.10
C ARG A 11 5.30 17.06 22.65
N ILE A 12 4.54 16.23 21.96
CA ILE A 12 4.17 16.43 20.54
C ILE A 12 3.30 17.67 20.38
N MET A 13 2.25 17.84 21.20
CA MET A 13 1.39 19.00 21.14
C MET A 13 2.15 20.30 21.45
N GLN A 14 3.03 20.31 22.44
CA GLN A 14 3.88 21.48 22.73
C GLN A 14 4.79 21.84 21.56
N ARG A 15 5.35 20.83 20.87
CA ARG A 15 6.17 21.06 19.67
C ARG A 15 5.33 21.61 18.51
N SER A 16 4.15 21.08 18.27
CA SER A 16 3.22 21.57 17.25
C SER A 16 2.78 23.01 17.52
N MET A 17 2.48 23.34 18.78
CA MET A 17 2.12 24.72 19.16
C MET A 17 3.25 25.72 18.91
N LYS A 18 4.52 25.32 19.17
CA LYS A 18 5.68 26.16 18.88
C LYS A 18 5.90 26.37 17.38
N LEU A 19 5.53 25.40 16.56
CA LEU A 19 5.62 25.48 15.09
C LEU A 19 4.43 26.23 14.45
N GLY A 20 3.35 26.46 15.21
CA GLY A 20 2.12 27.05 14.70
C GLY A 20 1.25 26.12 13.84
N HIS A 21 1.65 24.87 13.70
CA HIS A 21 0.93 23.85 12.90
C HIS A 21 1.13 22.44 13.45
N CYS A 22 0.34 21.48 12.97
CA CYS A 22 0.47 20.08 13.36
C CYS A 22 1.74 19.45 12.78
N ILE A 23 2.45 18.60 13.55
CA ILE A 23 3.66 17.91 13.07
C ILE A 23 3.32 16.92 11.93
N CYS A 24 2.14 16.30 11.99
CA CYS A 24 1.75 15.31 10.98
C CYS A 24 1.23 15.95 9.67
N ASP A 25 0.78 17.22 9.72
CA ASP A 25 0.33 17.94 8.53
C ASP A 25 0.54 19.46 8.75
N PRO A 26 1.51 20.08 8.07
CA PRO A 26 1.78 21.53 8.21
C PRO A 26 0.62 22.44 7.82
N ARG A 27 -0.36 21.95 7.07
CA ARG A 27 -1.55 22.71 6.65
C ARG A 27 -2.63 22.77 7.74
N ARG A 28 -2.49 21.97 8.82
CA ARG A 28 -3.49 21.89 9.91
C ARG A 28 -3.02 22.56 11.18
N PRO A 29 -3.90 23.28 11.90
CA PRO A 29 -3.58 23.80 13.21
C PRO A 29 -3.43 22.67 14.25
N CYS A 30 -2.71 22.94 15.33
CA CYS A 30 -2.70 22.06 16.50
C CYS A 30 -3.39 22.79 17.67
N PRO A 31 -4.40 22.18 18.32
CA PRO A 31 -4.96 20.85 18.09
C PRO A 31 -5.79 20.75 16.80
N CYS A 32 -5.61 19.64 16.09
CA CYS A 32 -6.35 19.35 14.86
C CYS A 32 -7.79 18.87 15.14
N ASP A 33 -8.61 18.82 14.10
CA ASP A 33 -10.04 18.48 14.26
C ASP A 33 -10.24 17.04 14.77
N VAL A 34 -9.38 16.07 14.39
CA VAL A 34 -9.40 14.73 14.96
C VAL A 34 -9.21 14.76 16.49
N PHE A 35 -8.27 15.57 16.98
CA PHE A 35 -8.10 15.69 18.42
C PHE A 35 -9.28 16.40 19.10
N LYS A 36 -9.85 17.42 18.47
CA LYS A 36 -10.99 18.16 19.03
C LYS A 36 -12.26 17.33 19.10
N ASN A 37 -12.49 16.49 18.07
CA ASN A 37 -13.72 15.70 17.96
C ASN A 37 -13.61 14.39 18.75
N ASP A 38 -12.48 13.69 18.64
CA ASP A 38 -12.34 12.31 19.11
C ASP A 38 -11.38 12.18 20.30
N GLY A 39 -10.69 13.26 20.69
CA GLY A 39 -9.71 13.24 21.77
C GLY A 39 -8.43 12.45 21.44
N ILE A 40 -8.22 12.09 20.18
CA ILE A 40 -7.14 11.23 19.68
C ILE A 40 -6.08 12.10 19.02
N CYS A 41 -4.80 11.88 19.38
CA CYS A 41 -3.66 12.57 18.76
C CYS A 41 -2.91 11.63 17.80
N PRO A 42 -3.17 11.67 16.49
CA PRO A 42 -2.50 10.80 15.52
C PRO A 42 -0.98 10.97 15.52
N CYS A 43 -0.49 12.18 15.73
CA CYS A 43 0.95 12.48 15.84
C CYS A 43 1.62 11.78 17.03
N ALA A 44 0.87 11.48 18.09
CA ALA A 44 1.35 10.70 19.23
C ALA A 44 1.28 9.19 18.97
N GLY A 45 0.78 8.79 17.81
CA GLY A 45 0.53 7.39 17.47
C GLY A 45 -0.74 6.84 18.09
N GLU A 46 -1.64 7.72 18.56
CA GLU A 46 -2.94 7.31 19.07
C GLU A 46 -3.86 6.98 17.90
N ARG A 47 -4.66 5.95 18.06
CA ARG A 47 -5.63 5.50 17.06
C ARG A 47 -6.98 5.29 17.74
N PRO A 48 -8.09 5.43 17.02
CA PRO A 48 -9.39 5.01 17.52
C PRO A 48 -9.34 3.54 17.95
N ASP A 49 -10.17 3.16 18.89
CA ASP A 49 -10.31 1.75 19.24
C ASP A 49 -10.71 0.97 17.97
N PRO A 50 -10.05 -0.15 17.68
CA PRO A 50 -10.35 -0.90 16.48
C PRO A 50 -11.82 -1.32 16.50
N ALA A 51 -12.52 -1.11 15.39
CA ALA A 51 -13.80 -1.76 15.19
C ALA A 51 -13.59 -3.27 15.30
N PRO A 52 -14.50 -4.02 15.98
CA PRO A 52 -14.40 -5.47 16.05
C PRO A 52 -14.19 -6.03 14.64
N ALA A 53 -13.22 -6.92 14.47
CA ALA A 53 -12.78 -7.43 13.17
C ALA A 53 -13.93 -8.00 12.29
N GLY A 54 -15.04 -8.41 12.89
CA GLY A 54 -16.24 -8.89 12.20
C GLY A 54 -17.18 -7.81 11.66
N GLN A 55 -16.88 -6.52 11.85
CA GLN A 55 -17.75 -5.41 11.42
C GLN A 55 -17.16 -4.57 10.28
N VAL A 56 -15.90 -4.80 9.89
CA VAL A 56 -15.28 -4.05 8.80
C VAL A 56 -15.69 -4.64 7.46
N ARG A 57 -16.24 -3.80 6.59
CA ARG A 57 -16.61 -4.14 5.21
C ARG A 57 -15.79 -3.28 4.27
N LEU A 58 -14.68 -3.79 3.78
CA LEU A 58 -13.74 -3.04 2.94
C LEU A 58 -14.39 -2.51 1.66
N LEU A 59 -15.36 -3.26 1.11
CA LEU A 59 -16.08 -2.85 -0.11
C LEU A 59 -16.89 -1.57 0.04
N GLN A 60 -17.23 -1.16 1.25
CA GLN A 60 -17.93 0.12 1.51
C GLN A 60 -17.01 1.35 1.35
N HIS A 61 -15.69 1.13 1.27
CA HIS A 61 -14.69 2.19 1.20
C HIS A 61 -14.07 2.35 -0.19
N VAL A 62 -14.60 1.67 -1.22
CA VAL A 62 -14.09 1.71 -2.59
C VAL A 62 -15.22 1.99 -3.58
N HIS A 63 -14.91 2.75 -4.64
CA HIS A 63 -15.84 2.99 -5.74
C HIS A 63 -15.77 1.86 -6.78
N ASN A 64 -14.57 1.39 -7.08
CA ASN A 64 -14.30 0.29 -8.00
C ASN A 64 -13.49 -0.78 -7.28
N ALA A 65 -13.93 -2.03 -7.34
CA ALA A 65 -13.30 -3.15 -6.65
C ALA A 65 -12.19 -3.80 -7.50
N GLY A 66 -11.10 -4.18 -6.83
CA GLY A 66 -10.00 -4.91 -7.46
C GLY A 66 -9.32 -4.16 -8.60
N CYS A 67 -9.02 -4.85 -9.69
CA CYS A 67 -8.36 -4.28 -10.87
C CYS A 67 -9.22 -3.27 -11.64
N ALA A 68 -10.53 -3.20 -11.38
CA ALA A 68 -11.42 -2.22 -12.02
C ALA A 68 -11.11 -0.76 -11.62
N SER A 69 -10.28 -0.55 -10.61
CA SER A 69 -9.78 0.78 -10.21
C SER A 69 -8.61 1.27 -11.05
N LYS A 70 -7.98 0.40 -11.87
CA LYS A 70 -6.86 0.75 -12.75
C LYS A 70 -7.34 1.58 -13.95
N ILE A 71 -6.45 2.39 -14.51
CA ILE A 71 -6.70 3.11 -15.77
C ILE A 71 -6.98 2.09 -16.88
N ALA A 72 -7.93 2.40 -17.75
CA ALA A 72 -8.25 1.54 -18.89
C ALA A 72 -6.99 1.24 -19.74
N PRO A 73 -6.76 0.00 -20.15
CA PRO A 73 -5.53 -0.38 -20.88
C PRO A 73 -5.26 0.47 -22.12
N GLY A 74 -6.28 0.82 -22.90
CA GLY A 74 -6.14 1.66 -24.09
C GLY A 74 -5.71 3.10 -23.78
N ASP A 75 -6.17 3.67 -22.66
CA ASP A 75 -5.76 5.00 -22.22
C ASP A 75 -4.30 4.99 -21.78
N LEU A 76 -3.91 3.98 -21.00
CA LEU A 76 -2.52 3.79 -20.59
C LEU A 76 -1.60 3.59 -21.79
N GLU A 77 -1.97 2.73 -22.74
CA GLU A 77 -1.22 2.49 -23.97
C GLU A 77 -1.00 3.78 -24.77
N SER A 78 -2.02 4.63 -24.89
CA SER A 78 -1.92 5.91 -25.57
C SER A 78 -0.89 6.85 -24.96
N VAL A 79 -0.67 6.77 -23.65
CA VAL A 79 0.37 7.52 -22.94
C VAL A 79 1.74 6.88 -23.16
N LEU A 80 1.85 5.58 -23.02
CA LEU A 80 3.11 4.85 -23.11
C LEU A 80 3.74 4.96 -24.51
N GLN A 81 2.94 4.95 -25.58
CA GLN A 81 3.41 5.11 -26.96
C GLN A 81 4.06 6.49 -27.24
N ARG A 82 3.80 7.48 -26.39
CA ARG A 82 4.39 8.83 -26.50
C ARG A 82 5.70 8.99 -25.74
N LEU A 83 6.07 8.00 -24.92
CA LEU A 83 7.30 8.02 -24.16
C LEU A 83 8.48 7.56 -25.02
N PRO A 84 9.69 8.08 -24.78
CA PRO A 84 10.87 7.59 -25.46
C PRO A 84 11.11 6.12 -25.14
N ALA A 85 11.50 5.35 -26.15
CA ALA A 85 11.83 3.94 -25.95
C ALA A 85 13.05 3.78 -25.04
N VAL A 86 13.01 2.80 -24.15
CA VAL A 86 14.17 2.41 -23.35
C VAL A 86 15.24 1.81 -24.25
N GLN A 87 16.45 2.39 -24.23
CA GLN A 87 17.57 2.01 -25.12
C GLN A 87 18.60 1.10 -24.41
N ASP A 88 18.19 0.37 -23.38
CA ASP A 88 19.06 -0.54 -22.65
C ASP A 88 18.94 -1.97 -23.21
N PRO A 89 20.00 -2.56 -23.81
CA PRO A 89 19.96 -3.91 -24.35
C PRO A 89 19.79 -5.01 -23.29
N ALA A 90 19.93 -4.69 -22.02
CA ALA A 90 19.63 -5.59 -20.91
C ALA A 90 18.14 -5.71 -20.61
N VAL A 91 17.31 -4.78 -21.09
CA VAL A 91 15.84 -4.88 -20.99
C VAL A 91 15.35 -5.86 -22.04
N LEU A 92 14.90 -7.04 -21.60
CA LEU A 92 14.42 -8.11 -22.47
C LEU A 92 12.91 -8.05 -22.67
N SER A 93 12.17 -7.59 -21.64
CA SER A 93 10.76 -7.26 -21.69
C SER A 93 10.50 -6.03 -20.81
N GLY A 94 9.68 -5.12 -21.32
CA GLY A 94 9.34 -3.87 -20.62
C GLY A 94 8.31 -3.08 -21.41
N MET A 95 8.10 -1.81 -21.04
CA MET A 95 7.24 -0.92 -21.83
C MET A 95 7.81 -0.71 -23.24
N PRO A 96 7.04 -0.85 -24.32
CA PRO A 96 5.58 -0.98 -24.43
C PRO A 96 5.08 -2.40 -24.74
N ALA A 97 5.82 -3.46 -24.40
CA ALA A 97 5.48 -4.83 -24.81
C ALA A 97 4.12 -5.31 -24.26
N GLY A 98 3.64 -4.73 -23.15
CA GLY A 98 2.37 -5.11 -22.52
C GLY A 98 2.42 -6.45 -21.79
N ASP A 99 3.63 -6.93 -21.47
CA ASP A 99 3.86 -8.15 -20.70
C ASP A 99 3.46 -7.96 -19.23
N ASP A 100 3.18 -9.07 -18.54
CA ASP A 100 2.76 -9.07 -17.13
C ASP A 100 3.85 -8.55 -16.19
N ALA A 101 5.14 -8.72 -16.55
CA ALA A 101 6.26 -8.23 -15.77
C ALA A 101 7.44 -7.77 -16.64
N GLY A 102 8.24 -6.85 -16.11
CA GLY A 102 9.50 -6.44 -16.75
C GLY A 102 10.60 -7.48 -16.55
N ILE A 103 11.42 -7.73 -17.57
CA ILE A 103 12.58 -8.63 -17.52
C ILE A 103 13.85 -7.85 -17.82
N TYR A 104 14.79 -7.90 -16.89
CA TYR A 104 16.10 -7.26 -17.00
C TYR A 104 17.21 -8.31 -16.87
N ARG A 105 18.12 -8.37 -17.83
CA ARG A 105 19.26 -9.29 -17.81
C ARG A 105 20.34 -8.78 -16.88
N ILE A 106 20.68 -9.57 -15.87
CA ILE A 106 21.79 -9.30 -14.93
C ILE A 106 23.11 -9.90 -15.45
N SER A 107 23.05 -11.13 -15.99
CA SER A 107 24.16 -11.83 -16.61
C SER A 107 23.67 -12.72 -17.72
N ASP A 108 24.57 -13.48 -18.36
CA ASP A 108 24.21 -14.44 -19.42
C ASP A 108 23.28 -15.58 -18.90
N GLU A 109 23.33 -15.86 -17.60
CA GLU A 109 22.60 -16.96 -16.98
C GLU A 109 21.46 -16.47 -16.05
N LEU A 110 21.37 -15.15 -15.76
CA LEU A 110 20.46 -14.62 -14.75
C LEU A 110 19.69 -13.41 -15.28
N CYS A 111 18.37 -13.48 -15.15
CA CYS A 111 17.49 -12.36 -15.37
C CYS A 111 16.72 -12.02 -14.08
N LEU A 112 16.43 -10.74 -13.91
CA LEU A 112 15.52 -10.23 -12.89
C LEU A 112 14.14 -10.04 -13.52
N VAL A 113 13.11 -10.64 -12.93
CA VAL A 113 11.70 -10.44 -13.30
C VAL A 113 11.06 -9.59 -12.22
N GLN A 114 10.45 -8.46 -12.60
CA GLN A 114 9.87 -7.49 -11.67
C GLN A 114 8.46 -7.11 -12.10
N THR A 115 7.56 -7.14 -11.12
CA THR A 115 6.20 -6.61 -11.27
C THR A 115 5.83 -5.71 -10.11
N VAL A 116 4.90 -4.82 -10.32
CA VAL A 116 4.18 -4.07 -9.30
C VAL A 116 2.71 -4.04 -9.67
N ASP A 117 1.88 -4.49 -8.75
CA ASP A 117 0.43 -4.43 -8.94
C ASP A 117 -0.25 -3.84 -7.71
N VAL A 118 -1.16 -2.91 -7.95
CA VAL A 118 -1.96 -2.25 -6.91
C VAL A 118 -3.43 -2.48 -7.23
N MET A 119 -4.18 -2.89 -6.23
CA MET A 119 -5.62 -3.12 -6.36
C MET A 119 -6.37 -2.59 -5.14
N THR A 120 -7.60 -2.19 -5.36
CA THR A 120 -8.54 -1.83 -4.29
C THR A 120 -9.20 -3.08 -3.72
N PRO A 121 -9.76 -3.05 -2.50
CA PRO A 121 -10.50 -4.17 -1.95
C PRO A 121 -11.55 -4.75 -2.91
N CYS A 122 -11.53 -6.07 -3.07
CA CYS A 122 -12.49 -6.85 -3.85
C CYS A 122 -13.30 -7.84 -2.98
N VAL A 123 -12.99 -7.90 -1.69
CA VAL A 123 -13.71 -8.64 -0.65
C VAL A 123 -13.75 -7.82 0.63
N ASP A 124 -14.71 -8.11 1.51
CA ASP A 124 -14.87 -7.37 2.77
C ASP A 124 -13.83 -7.76 3.83
N ASP A 125 -13.40 -9.01 3.84
CA ASP A 125 -12.47 -9.54 4.84
C ASP A 125 -11.02 -9.10 4.56
N PRO A 126 -10.38 -8.34 5.47
CA PRO A 126 -9.03 -7.82 5.25
C PRO A 126 -7.96 -8.91 5.07
N TYR A 127 -8.03 -9.99 5.83
CA TYR A 127 -7.07 -11.08 5.72
C TYR A 127 -7.15 -11.75 4.34
N THR A 128 -8.36 -12.05 3.87
CA THR A 128 -8.59 -12.64 2.55
C THR A 128 -8.16 -11.66 1.44
N PHE A 129 -8.43 -10.36 1.59
CA PHE A 129 -7.97 -9.35 0.63
C PHE A 129 -6.44 -9.35 0.52
N GLY A 130 -5.72 -9.37 1.64
CA GLY A 130 -4.26 -9.46 1.63
C GLY A 130 -3.73 -10.71 0.91
N ARG A 131 -4.38 -11.85 1.10
CA ARG A 131 -4.06 -13.09 0.35
C ARG A 131 -4.26 -12.93 -1.15
N ILE A 132 -5.34 -12.30 -1.56
CA ILE A 132 -5.65 -12.05 -2.98
C ILE A 132 -4.58 -11.14 -3.59
N CYS A 133 -4.21 -10.03 -2.92
CA CYS A 133 -3.17 -9.13 -3.39
C CYS A 133 -1.83 -9.84 -3.61
N ALA A 134 -1.40 -10.64 -2.65
CA ALA A 134 -0.15 -11.38 -2.77
C ALA A 134 -0.20 -12.41 -3.94
N ALA A 135 -1.29 -13.17 -4.05
CA ALA A 135 -1.45 -14.14 -5.14
C ALA A 135 -1.48 -13.47 -6.52
N ASN A 136 -2.12 -12.30 -6.61
CA ASN A 136 -2.21 -11.52 -7.85
C ASN A 136 -0.80 -11.07 -8.31
N CYS A 137 0.00 -10.48 -7.41
CA CYS A 137 1.38 -10.09 -7.75
C CYS A 137 2.28 -11.28 -8.11
N LEU A 138 2.11 -12.44 -7.47
CA LEU A 138 2.88 -13.64 -7.78
C LEU A 138 2.52 -14.21 -9.15
N SER A 139 1.27 -14.06 -9.60
CA SER A 139 0.81 -14.57 -10.88
C SER A 139 1.59 -13.98 -12.05
N ASP A 140 1.93 -12.69 -12.00
CA ASP A 140 2.70 -12.01 -13.05
C ASP A 140 4.11 -12.61 -13.19
N ILE A 141 4.76 -12.89 -12.06
CA ILE A 141 6.09 -13.51 -12.05
C ILE A 141 6.03 -14.92 -12.66
N TYR A 142 5.00 -15.70 -12.28
CA TYR A 142 4.80 -17.04 -12.84
C TYR A 142 4.44 -17.02 -14.32
N ALA A 143 3.62 -16.07 -14.77
CA ALA A 143 3.26 -15.88 -16.17
C ALA A 143 4.50 -15.64 -17.04
N MET A 144 5.49 -14.91 -16.51
CA MET A 144 6.77 -14.67 -17.17
C MET A 144 7.82 -15.78 -16.98
N GLY A 145 7.43 -16.93 -16.40
CA GLY A 145 8.32 -18.07 -16.15
C GLY A 145 9.34 -17.85 -15.04
N GLY A 146 9.16 -16.79 -14.23
CA GLY A 146 10.03 -16.46 -13.13
C GLY A 146 9.76 -17.28 -11.86
N VAL A 147 10.75 -17.30 -10.96
CA VAL A 147 10.62 -17.88 -9.62
C VAL A 147 10.67 -16.74 -8.60
N PRO A 148 9.54 -16.39 -7.95
CA PRO A 148 9.51 -15.29 -7.01
C PRO A 148 10.41 -15.58 -5.80
N ARG A 149 11.14 -14.57 -5.32
CA ARG A 149 12.09 -14.67 -4.20
C ARG A 149 11.82 -13.66 -3.11
N THR A 150 11.51 -12.43 -3.49
CA THR A 150 11.28 -11.34 -2.57
C THR A 150 10.04 -10.56 -2.98
N ALA A 151 9.42 -9.90 -2.00
CA ALA A 151 8.31 -8.98 -2.20
C ALA A 151 8.55 -7.68 -1.43
N LEU A 152 8.05 -6.58 -1.98
CA LEU A 152 7.86 -5.31 -1.31
C LEU A 152 6.36 -5.02 -1.26
N SER A 153 5.89 -4.49 -0.14
CA SER A 153 4.50 -4.07 0.03
C SER A 153 4.38 -2.56 -0.14
N VAL A 154 3.41 -2.11 -0.94
CA VAL A 154 2.99 -0.71 -1.03
C VAL A 154 1.52 -0.64 -0.65
N LEU A 155 1.22 0.11 0.39
CA LEU A 155 -0.12 0.21 0.95
C LEU A 155 -0.56 1.67 1.06
N ALA A 156 -1.70 2.00 0.44
CA ALA A 156 -2.43 3.23 0.70
C ALA A 156 -3.60 2.92 1.64
N PHE A 157 -3.62 3.53 2.82
CA PHE A 157 -4.60 3.19 3.84
C PHE A 157 -5.14 4.44 4.56
N PRO A 158 -6.47 4.62 4.63
CA PRO A 158 -7.08 5.78 5.27
C PRO A 158 -7.02 5.66 6.81
N SER A 159 -5.84 5.83 7.37
CA SER A 159 -5.54 5.63 8.81
C SER A 159 -6.29 6.58 9.75
N GLU A 160 -6.95 7.61 9.21
CA GLU A 160 -7.80 8.51 9.99
C GLU A 160 -9.21 7.95 10.21
N THR A 161 -9.68 7.05 9.31
CA THR A 161 -11.06 6.52 9.34
C THR A 161 -11.14 5.05 9.66
N LEU A 162 -10.08 4.29 9.38
CA LEU A 162 -10.04 2.85 9.61
C LEU A 162 -8.97 2.45 10.63
N SER A 163 -9.26 1.37 11.39
CA SER A 163 -8.32 0.82 12.36
C SER A 163 -7.07 0.25 11.71
N ILE A 164 -5.90 0.50 12.29
CA ILE A 164 -4.63 -0.08 11.86
C ILE A 164 -4.59 -1.62 11.94
N ASP A 165 -5.47 -2.24 12.73
CA ASP A 165 -5.60 -3.70 12.78
C ASP A 165 -6.04 -4.31 11.45
N ILE A 166 -6.70 -3.53 10.59
CA ILE A 166 -7.03 -3.93 9.22
C ILE A 166 -5.74 -4.13 8.43
N VAL A 167 -4.79 -3.20 8.54
CA VAL A 167 -3.47 -3.31 7.90
C VAL A 167 -2.74 -4.57 8.39
N TYR A 168 -2.75 -4.82 9.70
CA TYR A 168 -2.18 -6.03 10.27
C TYR A 168 -2.78 -7.30 9.67
N GLN A 169 -4.11 -7.38 9.53
CA GLN A 169 -4.78 -8.54 8.95
C GLN A 169 -4.46 -8.70 7.46
N MET A 170 -4.47 -7.60 6.69
CA MET A 170 -4.09 -7.62 5.27
C MET A 170 -2.66 -8.11 5.08
N THR A 171 -1.70 -7.52 5.81
CA THR A 171 -0.28 -7.90 5.72
C THR A 171 -0.08 -9.35 6.15
N ARG A 172 -0.75 -9.81 7.22
CA ARG A 172 -0.70 -11.20 7.64
C ARG A 172 -1.21 -12.16 6.57
N GLY A 173 -2.35 -11.82 5.93
CA GLY A 173 -2.88 -12.62 4.82
C GLY A 173 -1.89 -12.73 3.65
N ALA A 174 -1.26 -11.63 3.28
CA ALA A 174 -0.22 -11.60 2.25
C ALA A 174 0.99 -12.45 2.64
N MET A 175 1.47 -12.33 3.88
CA MET A 175 2.60 -13.12 4.39
C MET A 175 2.36 -14.64 4.35
N ASP A 176 1.13 -15.08 4.63
CA ASP A 176 0.79 -16.50 4.58
C ASP A 176 0.87 -17.06 3.13
N VAL A 177 0.52 -16.27 2.13
CA VAL A 177 0.69 -16.63 0.71
C VAL A 177 2.16 -16.61 0.31
N PHE A 178 2.91 -15.59 0.70
CA PHE A 178 4.35 -15.50 0.43
C PHE A 178 5.12 -16.66 1.07
N ALA A 179 4.79 -17.04 2.30
CA ALA A 179 5.41 -18.18 2.96
C ALA A 179 5.16 -19.50 2.20
N GLN A 180 3.95 -19.72 1.68
CA GLN A 180 3.63 -20.88 0.85
C GLN A 180 4.41 -20.89 -0.47
N ALA A 181 4.68 -19.72 -1.04
CA ALA A 181 5.45 -19.56 -2.28
C ALA A 181 6.98 -19.51 -2.06
N GLY A 182 7.45 -19.56 -0.82
CA GLY A 182 8.88 -19.42 -0.50
C GLY A 182 9.44 -18.02 -0.75
N VAL A 183 8.60 -16.99 -0.63
CA VAL A 183 8.93 -15.58 -0.88
C VAL A 183 9.13 -14.83 0.44
N ALA A 184 10.19 -14.04 0.53
CA ALA A 184 10.44 -13.16 1.66
C ALA A 184 9.85 -11.77 1.44
N LEU A 185 8.96 -11.33 2.33
CA LEU A 185 8.56 -9.91 2.38
C LEU A 185 9.70 -9.13 3.05
N ILE A 186 10.38 -8.27 2.28
CA ILE A 186 11.61 -7.58 2.72
C ILE A 186 11.44 -6.09 2.99
N GLY A 187 10.26 -5.53 2.73
CA GLY A 187 9.96 -4.14 3.04
C GLY A 187 8.50 -3.79 2.81
N GLU A 188 8.06 -2.74 3.49
CA GLU A 188 6.72 -2.21 3.40
C GLU A 188 6.74 -0.68 3.41
N LEU A 189 6.02 -0.07 2.48
CA LEU A 189 5.74 1.36 2.44
C LEU A 189 4.23 1.55 2.66
N ALA A 190 3.86 2.27 3.70
CA ALA A 190 2.47 2.60 3.97
C ALA A 190 2.25 4.12 3.88
N VAL A 191 1.29 4.53 3.08
CA VAL A 191 0.82 5.92 2.96
C VAL A 191 -0.48 6.06 3.72
N GLY A 192 -0.53 7.02 4.66
CA GLY A 192 -1.63 7.15 5.63
C GLY A 192 -2.89 7.81 5.10
N ARG A 193 -2.86 8.39 3.89
CA ARG A 193 -4.01 9.09 3.28
C ARG A 193 -4.06 8.73 1.80
N ALA A 194 -5.22 8.30 1.34
CA ALA A 194 -5.44 8.06 -0.09
C ALA A 194 -5.32 9.36 -0.91
N ASP A 195 -5.66 10.51 -0.31
CA ASP A 195 -5.62 11.84 -0.93
C ASP A 195 -4.18 12.37 -1.13
N ASP A 196 -3.18 11.75 -0.49
CA ASP A 196 -1.76 12.16 -0.59
C ASP A 196 -1.04 11.48 -1.79
N ILE A 197 -1.74 10.64 -2.55
CA ILE A 197 -1.20 9.91 -3.72
C ILE A 197 -1.74 10.50 -5.05
N GLY A 198 -2.65 11.46 -4.98
CA GLY A 198 -3.29 12.11 -6.14
C GLY A 198 -2.49 13.25 -6.74
#